data_60046a14d27d6efd80d2c00ec710d828
#
_entry.id   60046a14d27d6efd80d2c00ec710d828
#
_cell.length_a   1.000
_cell.length_b   1.000
_cell.length_c   1.000
_cell.angle_alpha   90.00
_cell.angle_beta   90.00
_cell.angle_gamma   90.00
#
_symmetry.space_group_name_H-M   'P 1'
#
loop_
_entity.id
_entity.type
_entity.pdbx_description
1 polymer ?
#
loop_
_entity_poly.entity_id
_entity_poly.type
_entity_poly.pdbx_seq_one_letter_code
_entity_poly.pdbx_strand_id
1 'polypeptide(L)'
;ESLNGEIISADSRLFYRGMDIGTAKPSPEEQARVPHYLIDIANPDEILSLAVFQQKAQELIGDIHTRNKIPFLVGGTGQYVRAVTQGWIPPEVKPNESLRNELEQQKEENGIYWLHDKLKSLDPVAAEKIDARNSRRTIRALEVIMTTGKKFSEQRGQSDSPYHLVTIGLTRPREELYQRVDQRIDMMFANGFLDEVK
;
A
#
# COMPACT_ATOMS: atom_id res chain seq x y z
N GLU A 1 4.33 22.77 9.20
CA GLU A 1 4.90 23.74 10.15
C GLU A 1 3.80 24.55 10.86
N SER A 2 3.00 25.34 10.12
CA SER A 2 2.00 26.24 10.71
C SER A 2 0.92 25.55 11.57
N LEU A 3 0.66 24.26 11.35
CA LEU A 3 -0.33 23.48 12.08
C LEU A 3 0.29 22.58 13.16
N ASN A 4 1.57 22.72 13.47
CA ASN A 4 2.28 21.86 14.42
C ASN A 4 2.07 20.36 14.10
N GLY A 5 2.19 19.98 12.84
CA GLY A 5 1.92 18.62 12.39
C GLY A 5 3.16 17.83 12.01
N GLU A 6 3.00 16.52 11.91
CA GLU A 6 4.01 15.58 11.45
C GLU A 6 3.45 14.69 10.36
N ILE A 7 4.26 14.26 9.41
CA ILE A 7 3.84 13.56 8.19
C ILE A 7 4.09 12.06 8.33
N ILE A 8 3.07 11.27 8.03
CA ILE A 8 3.15 9.82 7.88
C ILE A 8 2.93 9.52 6.39
N SER A 9 3.96 9.00 5.74
CA SER A 9 3.87 8.67 4.31
C SER A 9 2.93 7.49 4.09
N ALA A 10 1.94 7.66 3.20
CA ALA A 10 1.09 6.61 2.66
C ALA A 10 1.41 6.34 1.18
N ASP A 11 2.66 6.50 0.80
CA ASP A 11 3.18 6.15 -0.50
C ASP A 11 4.06 4.90 -0.39
N SER A 12 3.63 3.81 -1.04
CA SER A 12 4.31 2.52 -0.98
C SER A 12 5.71 2.51 -1.61
N ARG A 13 6.07 3.54 -2.38
CA ARG A 13 7.39 3.64 -3.03
C ARG A 13 8.43 4.30 -2.14
N LEU A 14 8.00 5.21 -1.26
CA LEU A 14 8.89 5.91 -0.34
C LEU A 14 9.43 5.02 0.80
N PHE A 15 8.91 3.80 0.95
CA PHE A 15 9.37 2.88 1.99
C PHE A 15 10.79 2.36 1.76
N TYR A 16 11.24 2.33 0.51
CA TYR A 16 12.45 1.62 0.12
C TYR A 16 13.68 2.54 0.18
N ARG A 17 14.72 2.07 0.89
CA ARG A 17 16.02 2.74 0.97
C ARG A 17 16.70 2.75 -0.39
N GLY A 18 17.38 3.87 -0.72
CA GLY A 18 18.12 4.00 -1.96
C GLY A 18 17.27 4.17 -3.22
N MET A 19 15.95 4.26 -3.08
CA MET A 19 15.03 4.60 -4.17
C MET A 19 14.55 6.04 -3.96
N ASP A 20 15.39 7.02 -4.24
CA ASP A 20 15.16 8.40 -3.82
C ASP A 20 14.68 9.28 -4.98
N ILE A 21 15.38 9.20 -6.12
CA ILE A 21 15.11 10.02 -7.30
C ILE A 21 13.84 9.54 -8.00
N GLY A 22 13.79 8.25 -8.35
CA GLY A 22 12.68 7.65 -9.10
C GLY A 22 11.34 7.65 -8.36
N THR A 23 11.37 7.78 -7.04
CA THR A 23 10.18 7.87 -6.20
C THR A 23 9.80 9.30 -5.83
N ALA A 24 10.66 10.28 -6.16
CA ALA A 24 10.59 11.67 -5.73
C ALA A 24 10.44 11.79 -4.21
N LYS A 25 11.33 11.11 -3.49
CA LYS A 25 11.38 11.14 -2.04
C LYS A 25 11.64 12.57 -1.56
N PRO A 26 11.00 13.03 -0.49
CA PRO A 26 11.30 14.32 0.11
C PRO A 26 12.79 14.43 0.44
N SER A 27 13.41 15.57 0.12
CA SER A 27 14.83 15.79 0.37
C SER A 27 15.13 15.81 1.87
N PRO A 28 16.41 15.61 2.28
CA PRO A 28 16.81 15.75 3.68
C PRO A 28 16.43 17.11 4.28
N GLU A 29 16.50 18.19 3.50
CA GLU A 29 16.11 19.54 3.91
C GLU A 29 14.61 19.65 4.14
N GLU A 30 13.78 19.03 3.29
CA GLU A 30 12.33 18.98 3.46
C GLU A 30 11.95 18.15 4.69
N GLN A 31 12.60 17.01 4.90
CA GLN A 31 12.40 16.16 6.06
C GLN A 31 12.85 16.82 7.37
N ALA A 32 13.89 17.68 7.33
CA ALA A 32 14.35 18.43 8.48
C ALA A 32 13.37 19.53 8.93
N ARG A 33 12.56 20.06 8.00
CA ARG A 33 11.55 21.10 8.31
C ARG A 33 10.35 20.54 9.06
N VAL A 34 9.94 19.34 8.71
CA VAL A 34 8.80 18.63 9.35
C VAL A 34 9.17 17.16 9.44
N PRO A 35 9.00 16.51 10.59
CA PRO A 35 9.23 15.07 10.70
C PRO A 35 8.38 14.26 9.70
N HIS A 36 9.05 13.36 8.98
CA HIS A 36 8.41 12.42 8.06
C HIS A 36 8.64 10.99 8.55
N TYR A 37 7.59 10.21 8.58
CA TYR A 37 7.60 8.81 8.99
C TYR A 37 7.21 7.89 7.85
N LEU A 38 7.59 6.64 7.96
CA LEU A 38 7.39 5.60 6.96
C LEU A 38 8.07 5.93 5.62
N ILE A 39 9.25 6.51 5.71
CA ILE A 39 10.21 6.69 4.62
C ILE A 39 11.45 5.87 4.99
N ASP A 40 12.08 5.19 4.04
CA ASP A 40 13.30 4.38 4.22
C ASP A 40 13.20 3.29 5.30
N ILE A 41 12.05 2.64 5.42
CA ILE A 41 11.77 1.63 6.45
C ILE A 41 12.00 0.19 6.00
N ALA A 42 12.25 -0.04 4.71
CA ALA A 42 12.44 -1.36 4.12
C ALA A 42 13.58 -1.33 3.08
N ASN A 43 14.20 -2.48 2.85
CA ASN A 43 15.11 -2.66 1.72
C ASN A 43 14.32 -3.04 0.45
N PRO A 44 14.86 -2.83 -0.77
CA PRO A 44 14.14 -3.10 -2.00
C PRO A 44 13.69 -4.57 -2.20
N ASP A 45 14.37 -5.51 -1.56
CA ASP A 45 14.05 -6.95 -1.55
C ASP A 45 13.02 -7.34 -0.47
N GLU A 46 12.65 -6.44 0.43
CA GLU A 46 11.68 -6.69 1.48
C GLU A 46 10.24 -6.35 1.01
N ILE A 47 9.28 -7.16 1.41
CA ILE A 47 7.86 -6.94 1.10
C ILE A 47 7.16 -6.35 2.31
N LEU A 48 6.76 -5.08 2.22
CA LEU A 48 5.95 -4.45 3.24
C LEU A 48 4.45 -4.71 2.96
N SER A 49 3.82 -5.50 3.84
CA SER A 49 2.38 -5.80 3.70
C SER A 49 1.51 -4.63 4.16
N LEU A 50 0.25 -4.60 3.66
CA LEU A 50 -0.76 -3.63 4.09
C LEU A 50 -0.98 -3.66 5.62
N ALA A 51 -0.99 -4.85 6.23
CA ALA A 51 -1.18 -5.01 7.67
C ALA A 51 -0.02 -4.39 8.47
N VAL A 52 1.22 -4.62 8.05
CA VAL A 52 2.41 -4.02 8.68
C VAL A 52 2.39 -2.50 8.54
N PHE A 53 2.04 -1.98 7.36
CA PHE A 53 1.89 -0.54 7.17
C PHE A 53 0.82 0.04 8.11
N GLN A 54 -0.36 -0.57 8.14
CA GLN A 54 -1.48 -0.11 8.95
C GLN A 54 -1.11 -0.04 10.43
N GLN A 55 -0.51 -1.11 10.96
CA GLN A 55 -0.06 -1.17 12.34
C GLN A 55 0.94 -0.03 12.65
N LYS A 56 1.99 0.11 11.84
CA LYS A 56 2.98 1.17 12.02
C LYS A 56 2.37 2.57 11.94
N ALA A 57 1.47 2.80 11.00
CA ALA A 57 0.80 4.09 10.86
C ALA A 57 -0.08 4.41 12.08
N GLN A 58 -0.82 3.43 12.62
CA GLN A 58 -1.65 3.59 13.81
C GLN A 58 -0.81 3.87 15.07
N GLU A 59 0.31 3.16 15.25
CA GLU A 59 1.27 3.41 16.33
C GLU A 59 1.82 4.85 16.28
N LEU A 60 2.22 5.30 15.07
CA LEU A 60 2.71 6.67 14.87
C LEU A 60 1.64 7.73 15.10
N ILE A 61 0.41 7.50 14.65
CA ILE A 61 -0.71 8.42 14.92
C ILE A 61 -0.90 8.57 16.44
N GLY A 62 -0.88 7.45 17.18
CA GLY A 62 -0.99 7.47 18.64
C GLY A 62 0.16 8.26 19.27
N ASP A 63 1.41 7.99 18.89
CA ASP A 63 2.57 8.70 19.40
C ASP A 63 2.53 10.21 19.10
N ILE A 64 2.19 10.61 17.88
CA ILE A 64 2.06 12.01 17.49
C ILE A 64 0.99 12.73 18.35
N HIS A 65 -0.15 12.08 18.59
CA HIS A 65 -1.19 12.61 19.46
C HIS A 65 -0.73 12.79 20.90
N THR A 66 0.07 11.87 21.47
CA THR A 66 0.61 12.02 22.83
C THR A 66 1.50 13.25 22.99
N ARG A 67 2.11 13.71 21.89
CA ARG A 67 2.90 14.93 21.82
C ARG A 67 2.10 16.19 21.48
N ASN A 68 0.77 16.11 21.48
CA ASN A 68 -0.15 17.19 21.12
C ASN A 68 0.12 17.77 19.72
N LYS A 69 0.46 16.90 18.77
CA LYS A 69 0.67 17.25 17.36
C LYS A 69 -0.37 16.62 16.46
N ILE A 70 -0.49 17.14 15.24
CA ILE A 70 -1.45 16.65 14.25
C ILE A 70 -0.77 15.69 13.30
N PRO A 71 -1.19 14.41 13.22
CA PRO A 71 -0.69 13.48 12.22
C PRO A 71 -1.32 13.76 10.85
N PHE A 72 -0.47 13.94 9.85
CA PHE A 72 -0.87 14.07 8.45
C PHE A 72 -0.55 12.78 7.71
N LEU A 73 -1.55 12.02 7.33
CA LEU A 73 -1.40 10.86 6.46
C LEU A 73 -1.37 11.35 5.00
N VAL A 74 -0.21 11.32 4.36
CA VAL A 74 0.02 11.92 3.04
C VAL A 74 0.48 10.86 2.04
N GLY A 75 -0.18 10.73 0.91
CA GLY A 75 0.26 9.81 -0.15
C GLY A 75 -0.82 9.49 -1.18
N GLY A 76 -0.40 8.75 -2.21
CA GLY A 76 -1.23 8.34 -3.34
C GLY A 76 -1.67 6.88 -3.32
N THR A 77 -1.19 6.06 -2.38
CA THR A 77 -1.56 4.65 -2.27
C THR A 77 -2.91 4.52 -1.57
N GLY A 78 -4.00 4.67 -2.33
CA GLY A 78 -5.36 4.74 -1.79
C GLY A 78 -5.77 3.54 -0.93
N GLN A 79 -5.15 2.37 -1.14
CA GLN A 79 -5.36 1.19 -0.30
C GLN A 79 -4.79 1.39 1.11
N TYR A 80 -3.65 2.06 1.24
CA TYR A 80 -3.02 2.37 2.53
C TYR A 80 -3.80 3.43 3.29
N VAL A 81 -4.17 4.50 2.60
CA VAL A 81 -5.02 5.54 3.18
C VAL A 81 -6.31 4.92 3.74
N ARG A 82 -7.03 4.14 2.92
CA ARG A 82 -8.28 3.49 3.36
C ARG A 82 -8.10 2.49 4.50
N ALA A 83 -7.01 1.74 4.52
CA ALA A 83 -6.75 0.79 5.61
C ALA A 83 -6.68 1.49 6.96
N VAL A 84 -6.02 2.66 7.02
CA VAL A 84 -5.91 3.45 8.25
C VAL A 84 -7.20 4.19 8.57
N THR A 85 -7.77 4.88 7.57
CA THR A 85 -8.89 5.80 7.80
C THR A 85 -10.25 5.12 7.90
N GLN A 86 -10.40 3.91 7.35
CA GLN A 86 -11.66 3.16 7.34
C GLN A 86 -11.62 1.93 8.26
N GLY A 87 -10.61 1.81 9.12
CA GLY A 87 -10.52 0.72 10.08
C GLY A 87 -10.54 -0.68 9.43
N TRP A 88 -9.85 -0.85 8.29
CA TRP A 88 -9.80 -2.17 7.64
C TRP A 88 -9.09 -3.18 8.53
N ILE A 89 -9.66 -4.38 8.60
CA ILE A 89 -9.06 -5.51 9.28
C ILE A 89 -8.63 -6.51 8.20
N PRO A 90 -7.35 -6.49 7.79
CA PRO A 90 -6.85 -7.48 6.83
C PRO A 90 -6.80 -8.86 7.48
N PRO A 91 -6.98 -9.96 6.70
CA PRO A 91 -6.79 -11.31 7.22
C PRO A 91 -5.37 -11.50 7.79
N GLU A 92 -5.27 -12.03 9.01
CA GLU A 92 -4.01 -12.30 9.73
C GLU A 92 -3.30 -13.56 9.21
N VAL A 93 -3.10 -13.63 7.90
CA VAL A 93 -2.40 -14.74 7.24
C VAL A 93 -1.11 -14.23 6.64
N LYS A 94 0.01 -14.76 7.12
CA LYS A 94 1.31 -14.46 6.53
C LYS A 94 1.40 -15.04 5.11
N PRO A 95 2.17 -14.41 4.22
CA PRO A 95 2.44 -14.96 2.90
C PRO A 95 3.04 -16.37 2.99
N ASN A 96 2.49 -17.31 2.20
CA ASN A 96 3.00 -18.66 2.05
C ASN A 96 3.52 -18.84 0.61
N GLU A 97 4.80 -18.62 0.43
CA GLU A 97 5.48 -18.67 -0.86
C GLU A 97 5.29 -20.03 -1.56
N SER A 98 5.40 -21.14 -0.81
CA SER A 98 5.22 -22.48 -1.38
C SER A 98 3.82 -22.67 -1.96
N LEU A 99 2.79 -22.29 -1.22
CA LEU A 99 1.39 -22.37 -1.67
C LEU A 99 1.12 -21.43 -2.85
N ARG A 100 1.71 -20.25 -2.86
CA ARG A 100 1.58 -19.32 -3.99
C ARG A 100 2.21 -19.87 -5.26
N ASN A 101 3.40 -20.42 -5.16
CA ASN A 101 4.08 -21.05 -6.28
C ASN A 101 3.29 -22.25 -6.83
N GLU A 102 2.73 -23.08 -5.96
CA GLU A 102 1.84 -24.19 -6.37
C GLU A 102 0.60 -23.67 -7.13
N LEU A 103 -0.05 -22.61 -6.62
CA LEU A 103 -1.23 -22.03 -7.26
C LEU A 103 -0.87 -21.35 -8.61
N GLU A 104 0.29 -20.72 -8.71
CA GLU A 104 0.78 -20.16 -9.98
C GLU A 104 1.07 -21.27 -11.00
N GLN A 105 1.70 -22.37 -10.58
CA GLN A 105 1.93 -23.51 -11.44
C GLN A 105 0.60 -24.12 -11.94
N GLN A 106 -0.36 -24.30 -11.06
CA GLN A 106 -1.69 -24.80 -11.44
C GLN A 106 -2.41 -23.86 -12.42
N LYS A 107 -2.20 -22.57 -12.30
CA LYS A 107 -2.71 -21.58 -13.27
C LYS A 107 -2.05 -21.75 -14.64
N GLU A 108 -0.73 -22.00 -14.70
CA GLU A 108 -0.02 -22.23 -15.95
C GLU A 108 -0.50 -23.51 -16.67
N GLU A 109 -0.75 -24.57 -15.91
CA GLU A 109 -1.20 -25.86 -16.42
C GLU A 109 -2.68 -25.84 -16.89
N ASN A 110 -3.56 -25.15 -16.16
CA ASN A 110 -5.02 -25.23 -16.34
C ASN A 110 -5.65 -23.92 -16.88
N GLY A 111 -4.86 -22.86 -17.01
CA GLY A 111 -5.30 -21.56 -17.48
C GLY A 111 -5.76 -20.61 -16.36
N ILE A 112 -5.79 -19.31 -16.69
CA ILE A 112 -6.03 -18.23 -15.72
C ILE A 112 -7.38 -18.32 -15.00
N TYR A 113 -8.41 -18.86 -15.68
CA TYR A 113 -9.75 -18.96 -15.11
C TYR A 113 -9.90 -20.10 -14.09
N TRP A 114 -9.04 -21.11 -14.14
CA TRP A 114 -9.05 -22.23 -13.20
C TRP A 114 -8.95 -21.78 -11.74
N LEU A 115 -8.07 -20.82 -11.45
CA LEU A 115 -7.95 -20.25 -10.09
C LEU A 115 -9.24 -19.60 -9.64
N HIS A 116 -9.89 -18.86 -10.53
CA HIS A 116 -11.14 -18.18 -10.21
C HIS A 116 -12.30 -19.17 -10.02
N ASP A 117 -12.37 -20.22 -10.82
CA ASP A 117 -13.36 -21.29 -10.66
C ASP A 117 -13.16 -22.04 -9.33
N LYS A 118 -11.90 -22.31 -8.96
CA LYS A 118 -11.58 -22.86 -7.64
C LYS A 118 -12.02 -21.94 -6.50
N LEU A 119 -11.76 -20.63 -6.63
CA LEU A 119 -12.25 -19.65 -5.64
C LEU A 119 -13.78 -19.63 -5.60
N LYS A 120 -14.44 -19.66 -6.74
CA LYS A 120 -15.91 -19.67 -6.84
C LYS A 120 -16.53 -20.87 -6.14
N SER A 121 -15.88 -22.04 -6.18
CA SER A 121 -16.36 -23.24 -5.47
C SER A 121 -16.19 -23.14 -3.96
N LEU A 122 -15.16 -22.43 -3.46
CA LEU A 122 -14.85 -22.30 -2.03
C LEU A 122 -15.49 -21.07 -1.39
N ASP A 123 -15.56 -19.97 -2.13
CA ASP A 123 -16.08 -18.68 -1.66
C ASP A 123 -16.71 -17.89 -2.84
N PRO A 124 -17.98 -18.20 -3.18
CA PRO A 124 -18.68 -17.52 -4.27
C PRO A 124 -18.75 -15.99 -4.09
N VAL A 125 -18.89 -15.52 -2.84
CA VAL A 125 -18.99 -14.09 -2.51
C VAL A 125 -17.67 -13.36 -2.79
N ALA A 126 -16.55 -13.99 -2.51
CA ALA A 126 -15.25 -13.44 -2.86
C ALA A 126 -15.01 -13.46 -4.37
N ALA A 127 -15.40 -14.55 -5.04
CA ALA A 127 -15.25 -14.68 -6.49
C ALA A 127 -16.07 -13.63 -7.26
N GLU A 128 -17.27 -13.30 -6.82
CA GLU A 128 -18.07 -12.23 -7.45
C GLU A 128 -17.39 -10.86 -7.39
N LYS A 129 -16.62 -10.60 -6.33
CA LYS A 129 -15.93 -9.30 -6.10
C LYS A 129 -14.52 -9.23 -6.69
N ILE A 130 -13.97 -10.34 -7.16
CA ILE A 130 -12.62 -10.42 -7.71
C ILE A 130 -12.72 -10.70 -9.21
N ASP A 131 -12.14 -9.80 -10.02
CA ASP A 131 -12.05 -10.03 -11.47
C ASP A 131 -11.29 -11.35 -11.74
N ALA A 132 -11.86 -12.23 -12.56
CA ALA A 132 -11.30 -13.54 -12.89
C ALA A 132 -9.88 -13.46 -13.49
N ARG A 133 -9.53 -12.33 -14.11
CA ARG A 133 -8.18 -12.07 -14.66
C ARG A 133 -7.18 -11.61 -13.61
N ASN A 134 -7.61 -11.29 -12.40
CA ASN A 134 -6.74 -10.85 -11.32
C ASN A 134 -6.22 -12.04 -10.51
N SER A 135 -5.29 -12.82 -11.12
CA SER A 135 -4.70 -14.02 -10.51
C SER A 135 -4.09 -13.72 -9.14
N ARG A 136 -3.39 -12.59 -9.00
CA ARG A 136 -2.76 -12.16 -7.75
C ARG A 136 -3.75 -12.07 -6.58
N ARG A 137 -4.91 -11.48 -6.83
CA ARG A 137 -5.97 -11.32 -5.82
C ARG A 137 -6.70 -12.63 -5.56
N THR A 138 -6.89 -13.44 -6.59
CA THR A 138 -7.48 -14.77 -6.48
C THR A 138 -6.58 -15.71 -5.67
N ILE A 139 -5.26 -15.74 -5.95
CA ILE A 139 -4.28 -16.51 -5.18
C ILE A 139 -4.29 -16.07 -3.71
N ARG A 140 -4.33 -14.77 -3.44
CA ARG A 140 -4.42 -14.30 -2.05
C ARG A 140 -5.68 -14.77 -1.35
N ALA A 141 -6.81 -14.77 -2.01
CA ALA A 141 -8.06 -15.28 -1.43
C ALA A 141 -7.98 -16.78 -1.15
N LEU A 142 -7.47 -17.56 -2.09
CA LEU A 142 -7.24 -18.99 -1.93
C LEU A 142 -6.24 -19.29 -0.82
N GLU A 143 -5.13 -18.58 -0.75
CA GLU A 143 -4.12 -18.68 0.31
C GLU A 143 -4.76 -18.53 1.70
N VAL A 144 -5.57 -17.48 1.87
CA VAL A 144 -6.26 -17.24 3.14
C VAL A 144 -7.24 -18.36 3.47
N ILE A 145 -8.03 -18.83 2.50
CA ILE A 145 -8.97 -19.93 2.70
C ILE A 145 -8.25 -21.23 3.07
N MET A 146 -7.21 -21.57 2.30
CA MET A 146 -6.46 -22.83 2.49
C MET A 146 -5.66 -22.86 3.78
N THR A 147 -5.22 -21.68 4.26
CA THR A 147 -4.49 -21.56 5.52
C THR A 147 -5.41 -21.57 6.74
N THR A 148 -6.59 -20.94 6.65
CA THR A 148 -7.47 -20.74 7.82
C THR A 148 -8.65 -21.69 7.87
N GLY A 149 -9.00 -22.32 6.74
CA GLY A 149 -10.23 -23.10 6.59
C GLY A 149 -11.51 -22.25 6.58
N LYS A 150 -11.41 -20.91 6.57
CA LYS A 150 -12.57 -20.00 6.58
C LYS A 150 -12.63 -19.23 5.27
N LYS A 151 -13.83 -18.84 4.83
CA LYS A 151 -14.00 -18.05 3.62
C LYS A 151 -13.29 -16.71 3.71
N PHE A 152 -12.67 -16.29 2.62
CA PHE A 152 -11.99 -15.00 2.53
C PHE A 152 -12.94 -13.82 2.71
N SER A 153 -14.18 -13.96 2.18
CA SER A 153 -15.22 -12.95 2.32
C SER A 153 -15.64 -12.71 3.77
N GLU A 154 -15.50 -13.70 4.65
CA GLU A 154 -15.84 -13.62 6.07
C GLU A 154 -14.70 -13.08 6.93
N GLN A 155 -13.47 -13.10 6.43
CA GLN A 155 -12.28 -12.68 7.18
C GLN A 155 -11.86 -11.22 6.90
N ARG A 156 -12.62 -10.52 6.07
CA ARG A 156 -12.40 -9.09 5.81
C ARG A 156 -13.33 -8.30 6.68
N GLY A 157 -12.78 -7.73 7.74
CA GLY A 157 -13.50 -6.81 8.61
C GLY A 157 -13.27 -5.36 8.22
N GLN A 158 -14.20 -4.53 8.66
CA GLN A 158 -14.09 -3.09 8.67
C GLN A 158 -14.75 -2.62 9.97
N SER A 159 -14.05 -1.79 10.73
CA SER A 159 -14.59 -1.09 11.89
C SER A 159 -14.83 0.37 11.53
N ASP A 160 -15.54 1.09 12.38
CA ASP A 160 -15.60 2.54 12.29
C ASP A 160 -14.19 3.13 12.45
N SER A 161 -13.96 4.26 11.79
CA SER A 161 -12.70 4.97 11.97
C SER A 161 -12.56 5.43 13.42
N PRO A 162 -11.44 5.13 14.09
CA PRO A 162 -11.21 5.62 15.44
C PRO A 162 -10.82 7.11 15.47
N TYR A 163 -10.73 7.75 14.29
CA TYR A 163 -10.23 9.11 14.14
C TYR A 163 -11.29 10.07 13.65
N HIS A 164 -11.22 11.32 14.11
CA HIS A 164 -11.88 12.44 13.45
C HIS A 164 -11.07 12.85 12.22
N LEU A 165 -11.61 12.63 11.03
CA LEU A 165 -10.88 12.77 9.79
C LEU A 165 -11.22 14.08 9.08
N VAL A 166 -10.19 14.82 8.68
CA VAL A 166 -10.29 15.87 7.66
C VAL A 166 -9.58 15.37 6.41
N THR A 167 -10.32 15.16 5.33
CA THR A 167 -9.76 14.65 4.08
C THR A 167 -9.64 15.79 3.08
N ILE A 168 -8.43 16.02 2.56
CA ILE A 168 -8.12 17.03 1.56
C ILE A 168 -7.66 16.33 0.29
N GLY A 169 -8.40 16.49 -0.79
CA GLY A 169 -8.03 16.02 -2.13
C GLY A 169 -7.41 17.15 -2.94
N LEU A 170 -6.24 16.87 -3.55
CA LEU A 170 -5.57 17.81 -4.46
C LEU A 170 -5.93 17.44 -5.90
N THR A 171 -6.30 18.45 -6.69
CA THR A 171 -6.57 18.30 -8.12
C THR A 171 -5.90 19.42 -8.90
N ARG A 172 -5.61 19.16 -10.17
CA ARG A 172 -5.08 20.13 -11.13
C ARG A 172 -5.70 19.93 -12.49
N PRO A 173 -5.76 20.98 -13.33
CA PRO A 173 -6.06 20.80 -14.74
C PRO A 173 -5.12 19.78 -15.39
N ARG A 174 -5.65 18.96 -16.30
CA ARG A 174 -4.89 17.85 -16.92
C ARG A 174 -3.63 18.32 -17.63
N GLU A 175 -3.72 19.46 -18.33
CA GLU A 175 -2.59 20.05 -19.05
C GLU A 175 -1.45 20.45 -18.10
N GLU A 176 -1.77 21.10 -16.99
CA GLU A 176 -0.79 21.45 -15.98
C GLU A 176 -0.17 20.20 -15.34
N LEU A 177 -0.98 19.15 -15.12
CA LEU A 177 -0.50 17.88 -14.59
C LEU A 177 0.52 17.24 -15.54
N TYR A 178 0.25 17.22 -16.84
CA TYR A 178 1.19 16.65 -17.82
C TYR A 178 2.50 17.44 -17.87
N GLN A 179 2.44 18.77 -17.93
CA GLN A 179 3.64 19.59 -17.89
C GLN A 179 4.50 19.32 -16.65
N ARG A 180 3.88 19.15 -15.49
CA ARG A 180 4.60 18.82 -14.25
C ARG A 180 5.19 17.41 -14.27
N VAL A 181 4.50 16.45 -14.87
CA VAL A 181 5.02 15.07 -15.03
C VAL A 181 6.25 15.09 -15.92
N ASP A 182 6.19 15.78 -17.06
CA ASP A 182 7.32 15.88 -18.00
C ASP A 182 8.52 16.56 -17.33
N GLN A 183 8.32 17.74 -16.72
CA GLN A 183 9.35 18.44 -15.97
C GLN A 183 9.99 17.59 -14.86
N ARG A 184 9.16 16.82 -14.15
CA ARG A 184 9.63 15.92 -13.10
C ARG A 184 10.50 14.81 -13.67
N ILE A 185 10.13 14.23 -14.80
CA ILE A 185 10.93 13.20 -15.48
C ILE A 185 12.26 13.77 -15.90
N ASP A 186 12.28 14.93 -16.53
CA ASP A 186 13.52 15.62 -16.93
C ASP A 186 14.44 15.87 -15.73
N MET A 187 13.89 16.36 -14.62
CA MET A 187 14.64 16.56 -13.39
C MET A 187 15.19 15.25 -12.80
N MET A 188 14.42 14.16 -12.85
CA MET A 188 14.90 12.84 -12.39
C MET A 188 16.10 12.38 -13.20
N PHE A 189 16.07 12.50 -14.51
CA PHE A 189 17.21 12.15 -15.37
C PHE A 189 18.42 13.04 -15.10
N ALA A 190 18.21 14.35 -14.97
CA ALA A 190 19.28 15.30 -14.66
C ALA A 190 19.93 15.03 -13.29
N ASN A 191 19.19 14.50 -12.33
CA ASN A 191 19.66 14.18 -10.99
C ASN A 191 20.26 12.77 -10.84
N GLY A 192 20.41 12.00 -11.93
CA GLY A 192 21.10 10.71 -11.90
C GLY A 192 20.18 9.49 -11.70
N PHE A 193 18.91 9.58 -12.09
CA PHE A 193 17.97 8.45 -11.99
C PHE A 193 18.48 7.15 -12.62
N LEU A 194 19.21 7.22 -13.76
CA LEU A 194 19.78 6.04 -14.39
C LEU A 194 20.87 5.35 -13.55
N ASP A 195 21.56 6.12 -12.73
CA ASP A 195 22.60 5.58 -11.86
C ASP A 195 22.00 5.01 -10.56
N GLU A 196 20.85 5.55 -10.11
CA GLU A 196 20.05 4.97 -9.02
C GLU A 196 19.51 3.57 -9.40
N VAL A 197 19.20 3.33 -10.67
CA VAL A 197 18.57 2.07 -11.13
C VAL A 197 19.60 0.98 -11.45
N LYS A 198 20.87 1.31 -11.63
CA LYS A 198 21.97 0.36 -11.93
C LYS A 198 22.47 -0.33 -10.66
#